data_c255263fde7b3d43593a5de62966bd77
#
_entry.id   c255263fde7b3d43593a5de62966bd77
#
_cell.length_a   1.000
_cell.length_b   1.000
_cell.length_c   1.000
_cell.angle_alpha   90.00
_cell.angle_beta   90.00
_cell.angle_gamma   90.00
#
_symmetry.space_group_name_H-M   'P 1'
#
loop_
_entity.id
_entity.type
_entity.pdbx_description
1 polymer ?
#
loop_
_entity_poly.entity_id
_entity_poly.type
_entity_poly.pdbx_seq_one_letter_code
_entity_poly.pdbx_strand_id
1 'polypeptide(L)'
;KRSVQHLSRALHSIPVSRQTLSKSYLGWDKGQAPNYAKSGTGAIITDIDGNDYIDYMMGLLPVVLGHADPFVDAAVVRQLSSGTSLSLSGEIEVELAEKLVSLIPCAEMVRYGKNGSDATTAAVRLARAHTGRDKIIVCGYHGWHDWYIGTTAKHLGVPASVRDLSLTFPFNDADALADLLKRHDCDIAALVIEPTGKAVPQPGFFFFF
;
A
#
# COMPACT_ATOMS: atom_id res chain seq x y z
N LYS A 1 -10.16 1.85 31.68
CA LYS A 1 -8.89 1.80 30.92
C LYS A 1 -8.79 3.01 29.99
N ARG A 2 -7.60 3.56 29.82
CA ARG A 2 -7.34 4.72 28.95
C ARG A 2 -7.72 4.43 27.49
N SER A 3 -7.49 3.20 27.01
CA SER A 3 -7.86 2.75 25.67
C SER A 3 -9.36 2.95 25.37
N VAL A 4 -10.24 2.65 26.32
CA VAL A 4 -11.68 2.82 26.14
C VAL A 4 -12.05 4.30 26.03
N GLN A 5 -11.46 5.14 26.88
CA GLN A 5 -11.68 6.60 26.82
C GLN A 5 -11.19 7.21 25.51
N HIS A 6 -10.01 6.76 25.01
CA HIS A 6 -9.48 7.20 23.72
C HIS A 6 -10.37 6.75 22.55
N LEU A 7 -10.88 5.52 22.59
CA LEU A 7 -11.81 5.02 21.57
C LEU A 7 -13.07 5.88 21.52
N SER A 8 -13.67 6.18 22.67
CA SER A 8 -14.85 7.06 22.75
C SER A 8 -14.56 8.43 22.15
N ARG A 9 -13.43 9.06 22.50
CA ARG A 9 -13.03 10.37 21.94
C ARG A 9 -12.79 10.30 20.42
N ALA A 10 -12.09 9.27 19.96
CA ALA A 10 -11.75 9.11 18.55
C ALA A 10 -12.99 8.92 17.67
N LEU A 11 -14.01 8.22 18.15
CA LEU A 11 -15.26 8.03 17.41
C LEU A 11 -16.04 9.33 17.13
N HIS A 12 -15.77 10.41 17.88
CA HIS A 12 -16.36 11.72 17.61
C HIS A 12 -15.65 12.52 16.52
N SER A 13 -14.38 12.23 16.25
CA SER A 13 -13.54 13.04 15.36
C SER A 13 -12.88 12.28 14.21
N ILE A 14 -12.85 10.95 14.29
CA ILE A 14 -12.21 10.10 13.30
C ILE A 14 -13.18 8.99 12.88
N PRO A 15 -13.61 8.92 11.62
CA PRO A 15 -14.44 7.82 11.14
C PRO A 15 -13.82 6.47 11.48
N VAL A 16 -14.62 5.56 12.07
CA VAL A 16 -14.20 4.25 12.59
C VAL A 16 -13.00 4.29 13.55
N SER A 17 -12.77 5.45 14.19
CA SER A 17 -11.70 5.72 15.16
C SER A 17 -10.26 5.53 14.67
N ARG A 18 -10.03 5.38 13.37
CA ARG A 18 -8.71 5.09 12.79
C ARG A 18 -8.55 5.74 11.42
N GLN A 19 -7.31 6.10 11.10
CA GLN A 19 -6.94 6.57 9.78
C GLN A 19 -7.02 5.44 8.73
N THR A 20 -6.62 4.23 9.10
CA THR A 20 -6.58 3.07 8.20
C THR A 20 -7.58 2.02 8.66
N LEU A 21 -8.47 1.58 7.78
CA LEU A 21 -9.51 0.61 8.11
C LEU A 21 -8.96 -0.71 8.68
N SER A 22 -7.82 -1.17 8.17
CA SER A 22 -7.14 -2.39 8.67
C SER A 22 -6.69 -2.30 10.14
N LYS A 23 -6.55 -1.08 10.67
CA LYS A 23 -6.25 -0.84 12.10
C LYS A 23 -7.50 -0.54 12.91
N SER A 24 -8.70 -0.65 12.32
CA SER A 24 -9.95 -0.38 13.00
C SER A 24 -10.28 -1.46 14.03
N TYR A 25 -10.94 -1.03 15.10
CA TYR A 25 -11.49 -1.94 16.13
C TYR A 25 -12.53 -2.92 15.58
N LEU A 26 -13.08 -2.66 14.38
CA LEU A 26 -14.08 -3.52 13.74
C LEU A 26 -13.53 -4.89 13.31
N GLY A 27 -12.21 -5.00 13.16
CA GLY A 27 -11.54 -6.26 12.81
C GLY A 27 -11.17 -7.14 14.01
N TRP A 28 -11.49 -6.71 15.24
CA TRP A 28 -11.07 -7.40 16.47
C TRP A 28 -12.24 -7.60 17.41
N ASP A 29 -12.20 -8.67 18.19
CA ASP A 29 -13.17 -8.89 19.27
C ASP A 29 -13.12 -7.76 20.29
N LYS A 30 -14.28 -7.22 20.63
CA LYS A 30 -14.39 -6.10 21.57
C LYS A 30 -13.72 -6.42 22.90
N GLY A 31 -12.72 -5.61 23.24
CA GLY A 31 -12.03 -5.71 24.52
C GLY A 31 -10.91 -6.74 24.60
N GLN A 32 -10.65 -7.50 23.56
CA GLN A 32 -9.60 -8.53 23.53
C GLN A 32 -8.28 -8.04 22.92
N ALA A 33 -8.32 -7.03 22.07
CA ALA A 33 -7.14 -6.47 21.43
C ALA A 33 -6.82 -5.06 21.91
N PRO A 34 -5.54 -4.64 21.89
CA PRO A 34 -5.16 -3.25 22.17
C PRO A 34 -5.73 -2.34 21.10
N ASN A 35 -6.27 -1.19 21.53
CA ASN A 35 -6.86 -0.22 20.59
C ASN A 35 -5.88 0.87 20.16
N TYR A 36 -4.93 1.24 21.02
CA TYR A 36 -4.02 2.37 20.80
C TYR A 36 -2.62 2.03 21.31
N ALA A 37 -1.62 2.14 20.44
CA ALA A 37 -0.23 2.05 20.84
C ALA A 37 0.25 3.41 21.37
N LYS A 38 1.16 3.37 22.32
CA LYS A 38 1.91 4.51 22.87
C LYS A 38 3.31 4.58 22.25
N SER A 39 3.97 3.43 22.12
CA SER A 39 5.35 3.32 21.63
C SER A 39 5.59 1.95 21.01
N GLY A 40 6.72 1.82 20.30
CA GLY A 40 7.22 0.55 19.81
C GLY A 40 8.73 0.54 19.83
N THR A 41 9.35 -0.62 20.10
CA THR A 41 10.80 -0.84 20.06
C THR A 41 11.08 -2.26 19.59
N GLY A 42 11.86 -2.43 18.54
CA GLY A 42 12.11 -3.73 17.94
C GLY A 42 10.80 -4.41 17.53
N ALA A 43 10.53 -5.61 18.01
CA ALA A 43 9.31 -6.36 17.74
C ALA A 43 8.17 -6.09 18.73
N ILE A 44 8.35 -5.19 19.68
CA ILE A 44 7.38 -4.94 20.76
C ILE A 44 6.67 -3.61 20.54
N ILE A 45 5.35 -3.61 20.72
CA ILE A 45 4.53 -2.40 20.88
C ILE A 45 3.99 -2.33 22.31
N THR A 46 3.99 -1.14 22.89
CA THR A 46 3.36 -0.86 24.18
C THR A 46 2.08 -0.08 23.96
N ASP A 47 0.96 -0.55 24.52
CA ASP A 47 -0.31 0.16 24.42
C ASP A 47 -0.36 1.37 25.40
N ILE A 48 -1.43 2.18 25.27
CA ILE A 48 -1.59 3.36 26.14
C ILE A 48 -1.99 3.00 27.59
N ASP A 49 -2.34 1.76 27.85
CA ASP A 49 -2.62 1.23 29.18
C ASP A 49 -1.34 0.62 29.83
N GLY A 50 -0.22 0.53 29.07
CA GLY A 50 1.09 0.07 29.56
C GLY A 50 1.34 -1.43 29.37
N ASN A 51 0.56 -2.10 28.53
CA ASN A 51 0.78 -3.52 28.23
C ASN A 51 1.64 -3.67 26.98
N ASP A 52 2.55 -4.65 27.01
CA ASP A 52 3.42 -4.98 25.89
C ASP A 52 2.88 -6.14 25.06
N TYR A 53 3.05 -6.05 23.73
CA TYR A 53 2.63 -7.04 22.75
C TYR A 53 3.71 -7.26 21.71
N ILE A 54 3.86 -8.50 21.22
CA ILE A 54 4.66 -8.77 20.02
C ILE A 54 3.88 -8.31 18.81
N ASP A 55 4.46 -7.42 18.02
CA ASP A 55 3.83 -6.85 16.81
C ASP A 55 4.11 -7.70 15.57
N TYR A 56 3.27 -8.68 15.32
CA TYR A 56 3.29 -9.45 14.06
C TYR A 56 2.76 -8.66 12.86
N MET A 57 2.07 -7.55 13.07
CA MET A 57 1.53 -6.72 11.99
C MET A 57 2.57 -5.76 11.41
N MET A 58 3.61 -5.45 12.17
CA MET A 58 4.76 -4.63 11.74
C MET A 58 4.34 -3.36 11.00
N GLY A 59 3.36 -2.65 11.56
CA GLY A 59 2.81 -1.42 10.97
C GLY A 59 2.12 -1.60 9.61
N LEU A 60 1.64 -2.80 9.29
CA LEU A 60 1.19 -3.29 7.98
C LEU A 60 2.37 -3.55 7.02
N LEU A 61 3.40 -4.23 7.53
CA LEU A 61 4.60 -4.77 6.89
C LEU A 61 5.77 -3.78 6.63
N PRO A 62 5.68 -2.45 6.67
CA PRO A 62 6.86 -1.62 6.37
C PRO A 62 7.95 -1.63 7.46
N VAL A 63 7.65 -2.10 8.67
CA VAL A 63 8.55 -2.05 9.83
C VAL A 63 9.47 -3.29 9.87
N VAL A 64 10.20 -3.55 8.77
CA VAL A 64 11.01 -4.77 8.61
C VAL A 64 12.26 -4.83 9.50
N LEU A 65 12.77 -3.67 9.95
CA LEU A 65 13.92 -3.57 10.85
C LEU A 65 13.51 -3.51 12.34
N GLY A 66 12.20 -3.49 12.60
CA GLY A 66 11.65 -3.25 13.92
C GLY A 66 11.30 -1.77 14.16
N HIS A 67 10.52 -1.54 15.21
CA HIS A 67 10.16 -0.18 15.65
C HIS A 67 11.38 0.53 16.24
N ALA A 68 11.49 1.83 16.00
CA ALA A 68 12.54 2.70 16.54
C ALA A 68 13.95 2.16 16.25
N ASP A 69 14.22 1.74 15.02
CA ASP A 69 15.55 1.32 14.59
C ASP A 69 16.53 2.50 14.71
N PRO A 70 17.64 2.36 15.47
CA PRO A 70 18.49 3.50 15.80
C PRO A 70 19.24 4.08 14.59
N PHE A 71 19.52 3.27 13.57
CA PHE A 71 20.21 3.76 12.36
C PHE A 71 19.25 4.59 11.49
N VAL A 72 18.03 4.09 11.33
CA VAL A 72 16.97 4.80 10.57
C VAL A 72 16.61 6.09 11.28
N ASP A 73 16.34 6.04 12.59
CA ASP A 73 15.93 7.20 13.37
C ASP A 73 17.03 8.27 13.40
N ALA A 74 18.29 7.89 13.54
CA ALA A 74 19.40 8.84 13.50
C ALA A 74 19.53 9.53 12.12
N ALA A 75 19.31 8.81 11.03
CA ALA A 75 19.32 9.40 9.69
C ALA A 75 18.17 10.40 9.50
N VAL A 76 16.96 10.03 9.96
CA VAL A 76 15.78 10.92 9.92
C VAL A 76 15.99 12.17 10.74
N VAL A 77 16.52 12.06 11.97
CA VAL A 77 16.81 13.20 12.85
C VAL A 77 17.83 14.15 12.22
N ARG A 78 18.88 13.62 11.59
CA ARG A 78 19.86 14.46 10.86
C ARG A 78 19.19 15.23 9.74
N GLN A 79 18.36 14.57 8.92
CA GLN A 79 17.68 15.25 7.81
C GLN A 79 16.66 16.30 8.26
N LEU A 80 15.95 16.03 9.38
CA LEU A 80 15.02 17.01 9.97
C LEU A 80 15.71 18.33 10.31
N SER A 81 16.97 18.28 10.77
CA SER A 81 17.76 19.47 11.10
C SER A 81 18.12 20.32 9.86
N SER A 82 18.10 19.72 8.67
CA SER A 82 18.39 20.38 7.38
C SER A 82 17.15 20.69 6.56
N GLY A 83 15.97 20.27 7.04
CA GLY A 83 14.69 20.44 6.35
C GLY A 83 14.30 19.23 5.51
N THR A 84 12.99 19.03 5.36
CA THR A 84 12.42 17.85 4.66
C THR A 84 11.51 18.23 3.50
N SER A 85 11.20 19.52 3.31
CA SER A 85 10.34 20.03 2.24
C SER A 85 11.00 21.24 1.63
N LEU A 86 12.06 21.00 0.87
CA LEU A 86 12.86 22.04 0.23
C LEU A 86 12.21 22.46 -1.09
N SER A 87 12.45 23.72 -1.50
CA SER A 87 11.97 24.24 -2.79
C SER A 87 12.80 23.76 -3.98
N LEU A 88 13.97 23.22 -3.72
CA LEU A 88 14.86 22.56 -4.70
C LEU A 88 14.94 21.07 -4.34
N SER A 89 15.28 20.24 -5.33
CA SER A 89 15.55 18.82 -5.09
C SER A 89 16.69 18.65 -4.10
N GLY A 90 16.49 17.76 -3.13
CA GLY A 90 17.52 17.44 -2.15
C GLY A 90 18.58 16.46 -2.71
N GLU A 91 19.81 16.57 -2.23
CA GLU A 91 20.90 15.68 -2.59
C GLU A 91 20.54 14.19 -2.34
N ILE A 92 19.86 13.92 -1.23
CA ILE A 92 19.40 12.58 -0.83
C ILE A 92 18.45 11.92 -1.87
N GLU A 93 17.73 12.70 -2.67
CA GLU A 93 16.89 12.17 -3.76
C GLU A 93 17.76 11.51 -4.83
N VAL A 94 18.88 12.14 -5.19
CA VAL A 94 19.82 11.61 -6.17
C VAL A 94 20.53 10.36 -5.66
N GLU A 95 21.05 10.42 -4.43
CA GLU A 95 21.72 9.29 -3.78
C GLU A 95 20.80 8.06 -3.69
N LEU A 96 19.55 8.26 -3.31
CA LEU A 96 18.57 7.18 -3.25
C LEU A 96 18.24 6.63 -4.64
N ALA A 97 18.10 7.49 -5.66
CA ALA A 97 17.83 7.06 -7.03
C ALA A 97 18.98 6.20 -7.57
N GLU A 98 20.22 6.63 -7.40
CA GLU A 98 21.43 5.87 -7.79
C GLU A 98 21.48 4.52 -7.08
N LYS A 99 21.19 4.50 -5.78
CA LYS A 99 21.13 3.27 -5.00
C LYS A 99 20.07 2.30 -5.52
N LEU A 100 18.86 2.77 -5.81
CA LEU A 100 17.78 1.93 -6.33
C LEU A 100 18.12 1.39 -7.72
N VAL A 101 18.64 2.21 -8.62
CA VAL A 101 19.09 1.78 -9.95
C VAL A 101 20.20 0.72 -9.84
N SER A 102 21.13 0.84 -8.89
CA SER A 102 22.19 -0.15 -8.67
C SER A 102 21.69 -1.49 -8.12
N LEU A 103 20.56 -1.51 -7.41
CA LEU A 103 20.02 -2.70 -6.73
C LEU A 103 18.95 -3.42 -7.57
N ILE A 104 18.22 -2.71 -8.39
CA ILE A 104 17.05 -3.23 -9.14
C ILE A 104 17.45 -3.37 -10.61
N PRO A 105 17.65 -4.59 -11.14
CA PRO A 105 18.21 -4.79 -12.48
C PRO A 105 17.42 -4.17 -13.63
N CYS A 106 16.10 -4.00 -13.48
CA CYS A 106 15.23 -3.39 -14.49
C CYS A 106 15.00 -1.89 -14.29
N ALA A 107 15.58 -1.27 -13.24
CA ALA A 107 15.42 0.14 -12.98
C ALA A 107 16.47 0.96 -13.73
N GLU A 108 16.05 1.79 -14.67
CA GLU A 108 16.90 2.76 -15.38
C GLU A 108 16.79 4.15 -14.76
N MET A 109 15.61 4.51 -14.28
CA MET A 109 15.26 5.79 -13.68
C MET A 109 14.30 5.61 -12.53
N VAL A 110 14.28 6.57 -11.61
CA VAL A 110 13.43 6.53 -10.40
C VAL A 110 12.57 7.79 -10.31
N ARG A 111 11.30 7.59 -9.97
CA ARG A 111 10.37 8.66 -9.59
C ARG A 111 9.78 8.32 -8.23
N TYR A 112 9.66 9.31 -7.36
CA TYR A 112 9.15 9.12 -6.00
C TYR A 112 7.69 9.52 -5.86
N GLY A 113 6.95 8.75 -5.09
CA GLY A 113 5.65 9.09 -4.53
C GLY A 113 5.71 9.02 -3.00
N LYS A 114 4.75 9.58 -2.32
CA LYS A 114 4.74 9.56 -0.86
C LYS A 114 4.32 8.20 -0.29
N ASN A 115 3.46 7.49 -0.98
CA ASN A 115 2.93 6.19 -0.53
C ASN A 115 2.71 5.25 -1.72
N GLY A 116 2.38 3.97 -1.41
CA GLY A 116 2.17 2.95 -2.44
C GLY A 116 1.04 3.28 -3.42
N SER A 117 -0.03 3.93 -2.97
CA SER A 117 -1.14 4.33 -3.86
C SER A 117 -0.71 5.39 -4.87
N ASP A 118 0.18 6.32 -4.50
CA ASP A 118 0.75 7.30 -5.43
C ASP A 118 1.60 6.58 -6.50
N ALA A 119 2.46 5.66 -6.07
CA ALA A 119 3.34 4.92 -6.97
C ALA A 119 2.56 4.03 -7.95
N THR A 120 1.57 3.26 -7.48
CA THR A 120 0.74 2.42 -8.34
C THR A 120 -0.11 3.24 -9.30
N THR A 121 -0.65 4.39 -8.86
CA THR A 121 -1.38 5.31 -9.75
C THR A 121 -0.48 5.94 -10.80
N ALA A 122 0.74 6.31 -10.44
CA ALA A 122 1.71 6.82 -11.41
C ALA A 122 2.08 5.76 -12.44
N ALA A 123 2.28 4.51 -12.03
CA ALA A 123 2.56 3.39 -12.93
C ALA A 123 1.40 3.14 -13.92
N VAL A 124 0.16 3.12 -13.43
CA VAL A 124 -1.03 2.98 -14.29
C VAL A 124 -1.16 4.14 -15.28
N ARG A 125 -0.93 5.38 -14.83
CA ARG A 125 -0.96 6.56 -15.71
C ARG A 125 0.13 6.47 -16.78
N LEU A 126 1.33 6.04 -16.40
CA LEU A 126 2.44 5.89 -17.34
C LEU A 126 2.14 4.81 -18.39
N ALA A 127 1.60 3.66 -17.97
CA ALA A 127 1.20 2.59 -18.88
C ALA A 127 0.14 3.05 -19.88
N ARG A 128 -0.88 3.79 -19.44
CA ARG A 128 -1.89 4.40 -20.30
C ARG A 128 -1.29 5.39 -21.30
N ALA A 129 -0.40 6.26 -20.84
CA ALA A 129 0.26 7.24 -21.71
C ALA A 129 1.16 6.58 -22.75
N HIS A 130 1.88 5.51 -22.38
CA HIS A 130 2.77 4.79 -23.27
C HIS A 130 2.02 3.99 -24.34
N THR A 131 0.92 3.35 -23.96
CA THR A 131 0.16 2.45 -24.84
C THR A 131 -0.93 3.16 -25.65
N GLY A 132 -1.39 4.33 -25.21
CA GLY A 132 -2.59 5.00 -25.73
C GLY A 132 -3.89 4.26 -25.39
N ARG A 133 -3.89 3.36 -24.42
CA ARG A 133 -5.02 2.52 -24.03
C ARG A 133 -5.53 2.93 -22.65
N ASP A 134 -6.83 2.69 -22.39
CA ASP A 134 -7.47 3.17 -21.17
C ASP A 134 -7.69 2.11 -20.09
N LYS A 135 -7.97 0.85 -20.49
CA LYS A 135 -8.30 -0.19 -19.53
C LYS A 135 -7.07 -0.83 -18.90
N ILE A 136 -7.26 -1.30 -17.68
CA ILE A 136 -6.27 -2.10 -16.95
C ILE A 136 -6.94 -3.36 -16.41
N ILE A 137 -6.14 -4.41 -16.20
CA ILE A 137 -6.55 -5.61 -15.48
C ILE A 137 -5.85 -5.63 -14.14
N VAL A 138 -6.57 -5.93 -13.06
CA VAL A 138 -6.02 -5.93 -11.69
C VAL A 138 -6.32 -7.23 -10.97
N CYS A 139 -5.35 -7.70 -10.17
CA CYS A 139 -5.52 -8.82 -9.26
C CYS A 139 -4.73 -8.57 -7.97
N GLY A 140 -5.40 -8.71 -6.82
CA GLY A 140 -4.80 -8.42 -5.52
C GLY A 140 -5.10 -7.01 -5.02
N TYR A 141 -4.34 -6.54 -4.02
CA TYR A 141 -4.53 -5.23 -3.38
C TYR A 141 -3.56 -4.17 -3.92
N HIS A 142 -4.08 -3.01 -4.34
CA HIS A 142 -3.28 -1.96 -4.96
C HIS A 142 -3.52 -0.55 -4.41
N GLY A 143 -4.01 -0.43 -3.20
CA GLY A 143 -4.23 0.87 -2.55
C GLY A 143 -5.70 1.27 -2.46
N TRP A 144 -5.97 2.59 -2.47
CA TRP A 144 -7.32 3.12 -2.25
C TRP A 144 -7.77 4.16 -3.29
N HIS A 145 -6.92 4.47 -4.28
CA HIS A 145 -7.30 5.41 -5.35
C HIS A 145 -8.40 4.83 -6.24
N ASP A 146 -9.18 5.68 -6.85
CA ASP A 146 -10.41 5.36 -7.57
C ASP A 146 -10.28 4.22 -8.57
N TRP A 147 -9.20 4.21 -9.35
CA TRP A 147 -8.95 3.19 -10.37
C TRP A 147 -8.90 1.77 -9.79
N TYR A 148 -8.46 1.62 -8.53
CA TYR A 148 -8.41 0.33 -7.86
C TYR A 148 -9.59 0.10 -6.93
N ILE A 149 -9.90 1.06 -6.01
CA ILE A 149 -10.97 0.86 -5.03
C ILE A 149 -12.34 0.69 -5.72
N GLY A 150 -12.49 1.24 -6.92
CA GLY A 150 -13.66 1.08 -7.77
C GLY A 150 -13.97 -0.37 -8.15
N THR A 151 -13.00 -1.26 -8.11
CA THR A 151 -13.16 -2.71 -8.38
C THR A 151 -13.62 -3.50 -7.17
N THR A 152 -13.74 -2.88 -6.01
CA THR A 152 -14.03 -3.53 -4.72
C THR A 152 -15.43 -3.19 -4.21
N ALA A 153 -15.88 -3.88 -3.16
CA ALA A 153 -17.13 -3.54 -2.48
C ALA A 153 -17.12 -2.15 -1.81
N LYS A 154 -15.98 -1.46 -1.76
CA LYS A 154 -15.81 -0.11 -1.17
C LYS A 154 -15.80 0.99 -2.21
N HIS A 155 -16.47 0.81 -3.33
CA HIS A 155 -16.48 1.72 -4.47
C HIS A 155 -17.44 2.93 -4.35
N LEU A 156 -18.11 3.11 -3.24
CA LEU A 156 -19.04 4.24 -3.07
C LEU A 156 -18.31 5.57 -3.31
N GLY A 157 -18.88 6.41 -4.17
CA GLY A 157 -18.30 7.69 -4.59
C GLY A 157 -17.39 7.61 -5.82
N VAL A 158 -17.02 6.40 -6.29
CA VAL A 158 -16.26 6.25 -7.54
C VAL A 158 -17.23 6.24 -8.74
N PRO A 159 -17.07 7.14 -9.72
CA PRO A 159 -17.93 7.18 -10.90
C PRO A 159 -17.90 5.87 -11.71
N ALA A 160 -19.02 5.48 -12.31
CA ALA A 160 -19.11 4.27 -13.14
C ALA A 160 -18.07 4.28 -14.28
N SER A 161 -17.90 5.40 -14.95
CA SER A 161 -16.91 5.57 -16.02
C SER A 161 -15.48 5.30 -15.59
N VAL A 162 -15.13 5.53 -14.32
CA VAL A 162 -13.81 5.18 -13.78
C VAL A 162 -13.73 3.69 -13.44
N ARG A 163 -14.80 3.13 -12.87
CA ARG A 163 -14.85 1.69 -12.52
C ARG A 163 -14.76 0.80 -13.75
N ASP A 164 -15.41 1.18 -14.84
CA ASP A 164 -15.46 0.42 -16.08
C ASP A 164 -14.10 0.31 -16.80
N LEU A 165 -13.12 1.15 -16.40
CA LEU A 165 -11.75 1.11 -16.90
C LEU A 165 -10.84 0.11 -16.16
N SER A 166 -11.33 -0.53 -15.11
CA SER A 166 -10.54 -1.48 -14.32
C SER A 166 -11.24 -2.83 -14.23
N LEU A 167 -10.66 -3.83 -14.87
CA LEU A 167 -11.17 -5.19 -14.93
C LEU A 167 -10.49 -6.05 -13.87
N THR A 168 -11.16 -7.08 -13.38
CA THR A 168 -10.62 -8.00 -12.36
C THR A 168 -10.68 -9.44 -12.82
N PHE A 169 -9.76 -10.25 -12.33
CA PHE A 169 -9.79 -11.70 -12.46
C PHE A 169 -9.35 -12.38 -11.15
N PRO A 170 -9.76 -13.64 -10.90
CA PRO A 170 -9.35 -14.38 -9.72
C PRO A 170 -7.86 -14.73 -9.75
N PHE A 171 -7.19 -14.64 -8.60
CA PHE A 171 -5.79 -15.10 -8.48
C PHE A 171 -5.69 -16.60 -8.78
N ASN A 172 -4.67 -17.02 -9.48
CA ASN A 172 -4.45 -18.39 -9.99
C ASN A 172 -5.40 -18.83 -11.11
N ASP A 173 -6.19 -17.96 -11.70
CA ASP A 173 -7.08 -18.27 -12.82
C ASP A 173 -6.53 -17.66 -14.13
N ALA A 174 -5.61 -18.39 -14.76
CA ALA A 174 -4.98 -17.97 -16.02
C ALA A 174 -5.99 -17.96 -17.18
N ASP A 175 -7.00 -18.86 -17.16
CA ASP A 175 -8.02 -18.92 -18.20
C ASP A 175 -8.93 -17.67 -18.17
N ALA A 176 -9.35 -17.24 -16.97
CA ALA A 176 -10.11 -16.00 -16.82
C ALA A 176 -9.33 -14.78 -17.31
N LEU A 177 -8.01 -14.74 -17.07
CA LEU A 177 -7.16 -13.66 -17.61
C LEU A 177 -7.06 -13.73 -19.13
N ALA A 178 -6.84 -14.91 -19.71
CA ALA A 178 -6.77 -15.10 -21.15
C ALA A 178 -8.07 -14.66 -21.83
N ASP A 179 -9.23 -14.97 -21.23
CA ASP A 179 -10.53 -14.55 -21.72
C ASP A 179 -10.74 -13.02 -21.64
N LEU A 180 -10.25 -12.38 -20.58
CA LEU A 180 -10.27 -10.91 -20.48
C LEU A 180 -9.43 -10.28 -21.58
N LEU A 181 -8.20 -10.77 -21.78
CA LEU A 181 -7.31 -10.27 -22.82
C LEU A 181 -7.91 -10.44 -24.22
N LYS A 182 -8.53 -11.57 -24.52
CA LYS A 182 -9.22 -11.82 -25.82
C LYS A 182 -10.39 -10.86 -26.03
N ARG A 183 -11.23 -10.65 -24.98
CA ARG A 183 -12.42 -9.77 -25.07
C ARG A 183 -12.07 -8.29 -25.18
N HIS A 184 -10.91 -7.89 -24.70
CA HIS A 184 -10.45 -6.51 -24.67
C HIS A 184 -9.15 -6.33 -25.46
N ASP A 185 -8.99 -7.08 -26.54
CA ASP A 185 -7.81 -6.99 -27.39
C ASP A 185 -7.53 -5.53 -27.81
N CYS A 186 -6.27 -5.13 -27.73
CA CYS A 186 -5.83 -3.76 -27.98
C CYS A 186 -6.34 -2.66 -27.05
N ASP A 187 -7.09 -2.97 -25.99
CA ASP A 187 -7.70 -1.99 -25.09
C ASP A 187 -7.02 -1.93 -23.69
N ILE A 188 -6.21 -2.95 -23.40
CA ILE A 188 -5.52 -3.09 -22.11
C ILE A 188 -4.18 -2.37 -22.12
N ALA A 189 -4.04 -1.40 -21.20
CA ALA A 189 -2.80 -0.66 -20.99
C ALA A 189 -1.81 -1.41 -20.09
N ALA A 190 -2.30 -2.11 -19.07
CA ALA A 190 -1.47 -2.84 -18.10
C ALA A 190 -2.24 -3.94 -17.39
N LEU A 191 -1.47 -4.92 -16.91
CA LEU A 191 -1.85 -5.85 -15.87
C LEU A 191 -1.12 -5.45 -14.58
N VAL A 192 -1.88 -5.28 -13.49
CA VAL A 192 -1.34 -4.97 -12.15
C VAL A 192 -1.69 -6.12 -11.23
N ILE A 193 -0.68 -6.83 -10.74
CA ILE A 193 -0.88 -8.04 -9.93
C ILE A 193 -0.06 -7.99 -8.65
N GLU A 194 -0.68 -8.38 -7.54
CA GLU A 194 0.01 -8.70 -6.29
C GLU A 194 0.55 -10.13 -6.42
N PRO A 195 1.88 -10.33 -6.46
CA PRO A 195 2.45 -11.64 -6.82
C PRO A 195 2.23 -12.70 -5.74
N THR A 196 2.12 -12.29 -4.49
CA THR A 196 1.81 -13.14 -3.34
C THR A 196 0.96 -12.37 -2.36
N GLY A 197 -0.17 -12.92 -1.98
CA GLY A 197 -1.07 -12.28 -1.00
C GLY A 197 -1.68 -13.35 -0.11
N LYS A 198 -2.99 -13.51 -0.18
CA LYS A 198 -3.73 -14.51 0.60
C LYS A 198 -3.51 -15.95 0.12
N ALA A 199 -3.03 -16.13 -1.10
CA ALA A 199 -2.76 -17.43 -1.69
C ALA A 199 -1.35 -17.46 -2.30
N VAL A 200 -0.76 -18.67 -2.35
CA VAL A 200 0.50 -18.92 -3.04
C VAL A 200 0.20 -19.12 -4.53
N PRO A 201 1.03 -18.58 -5.44
CA PRO A 201 0.85 -18.82 -6.85
C PRO A 201 1.02 -20.32 -7.18
N GLN A 202 0.12 -20.84 -8.01
CA GLN A 202 0.25 -22.21 -8.53
C GLN A 202 1.43 -22.32 -9.49
N PRO A 203 2.06 -23.50 -9.60
CA PRO A 203 3.12 -23.71 -10.56
C PRO A 203 2.66 -23.33 -11.98
N GLY A 204 3.46 -22.52 -12.64
CA GLY A 204 3.16 -22.08 -14.01
C GLY A 204 2.29 -20.81 -14.12
N PHE A 205 1.62 -20.35 -13.05
CA PHE A 205 0.73 -19.18 -13.13
C PHE A 205 1.43 -17.94 -13.68
N PHE A 206 2.66 -17.63 -13.23
CA PHE A 206 3.41 -16.47 -13.71
C PHE A 206 4.14 -16.68 -15.04
N PHE A 207 4.16 -17.90 -15.60
CA PHE A 207 4.67 -18.10 -16.96
C PHE A 207 3.70 -17.63 -18.05
N PHE A 208 2.49 -17.24 -17.66
CA PHE A 208 1.49 -16.68 -18.57
C PHE A 208 1.77 -15.20 -18.92
N PHE A 209 2.65 -14.54 -18.19
CA PHE A 209 2.98 -13.12 -18.33
C PHE A 209 4.41 -12.95 -18.81
#